data_54b5ed865245400a7eab74671931beb3
#
_entry.id   54b5ed865245400a7eab74671931beb3
#
_cell.length_a   1.000
_cell.length_b   1.000
_cell.length_c   1.000
_cell.angle_alpha   90.00
_cell.angle_beta   90.00
_cell.angle_gamma   90.00
#
_symmetry.space_group_name_H-M   'P 1'
#
loop_
_entity.id
_entity.type
_entity.pdbx_description
1 polymer ?
#
loop_
_entity_poly.entity_id
_entity_poly.type
_entity_poly.pdbx_seq_one_letter_code
_entity_poly.pdbx_strand_id
1 'polypeptide(L)' 'ENNITKILLEVRELNTPAQKLYEKFGFKKISIRKKYYNNEDAYIYEKVI' A
#
# COMPACT_ATOMS: atom_id res chain seq x y z
N GLU A 1 -11.83 24.04 -3.23
CA GLU A 1 -10.64 23.54 -3.48
C GLU A 1 -10.39 22.19 -2.97
N ASN A 2 -9.64 21.44 -3.66
CA ASN A 2 -9.44 20.06 -3.34
C ASN A 2 -8.06 19.85 -2.78
N ASN A 3 -8.02 19.43 -1.54
CA ASN A 3 -6.76 19.12 -0.91
C ASN A 3 -6.61 17.63 -0.86
N ILE A 4 -5.47 17.16 -1.26
CA ILE A 4 -5.16 15.75 -1.15
C ILE A 4 -4.77 15.50 0.30
N THR A 5 -5.57 14.72 1.00
CA THR A 5 -5.30 14.44 2.39
C THR A 5 -4.77 13.05 2.62
N LYS A 6 -4.78 12.21 1.61
CA LYS A 6 -4.19 10.89 1.76
C LYS A 6 -3.81 10.31 0.41
N ILE A 7 -2.85 9.41 0.44
CA ILE A 7 -2.33 8.75 -0.73
C ILE A 7 -2.54 7.25 -0.54
N LEU A 8 -3.09 6.60 -1.56
CA LEU A 8 -3.29 5.15 -1.54
C LEU A 8 -2.43 4.51 -2.61
N LEU A 9 -1.87 3.34 -2.28
CA LEU A 9 -1.12 2.60 -3.27
C LEU A 9 -1.23 1.11 -2.99
N GLU A 10 -0.89 0.31 -3.98
CA GLU A 10 -0.93 -1.14 -3.87
C GLU A 10 0.46 -1.71 -3.99
N VAL A 11 0.76 -2.70 -3.16
CA VAL A 11 2.05 -3.36 -3.15
C VAL A 11 1.81 -4.85 -3.13
N ARG A 12 2.51 -5.60 -3.98
CA ARG A 12 2.40 -7.05 -3.98
C ARG A 12 2.92 -7.62 -2.67
N GLU A 13 2.28 -8.70 -2.22
CA GLU A 13 2.66 -9.27 -0.93
C GLU A 13 4.10 -9.78 -0.94
N LEU A 14 4.61 -10.20 -2.07
CA LEU A 14 5.97 -10.71 -2.14
C LEU A 14 7.02 -9.63 -2.33
N ASN A 15 6.58 -8.39 -2.51
CA ASN A 15 7.51 -7.29 -2.71
C ASN A 15 7.89 -6.67 -1.37
N THR A 16 8.62 -7.45 -0.58
CA THR A 16 9.00 -7.01 0.76
C THR A 16 9.80 -5.72 0.78
N PRO A 17 10.77 -5.51 -0.12
CA PRO A 17 11.50 -4.25 -0.12
C PRO A 17 10.60 -3.03 -0.27
N ALA A 18 9.60 -3.13 -1.15
CA ALA A 18 8.69 -2.02 -1.34
C ALA A 18 7.86 -1.77 -0.10
N GLN A 19 7.41 -2.85 0.55
CA GLN A 19 6.63 -2.70 1.77
C GLN A 19 7.41 -1.97 2.83
N LYS A 20 8.66 -2.34 3.01
CA LYS A 20 9.50 -1.69 4.02
C LYS A 20 9.75 -0.24 3.66
N LEU A 21 9.94 0.03 2.37
CA LEU A 21 10.19 1.39 1.93
C LEU A 21 8.99 2.28 2.25
N TYR A 22 7.79 1.81 1.92
CA TYR A 22 6.61 2.64 2.15
C TYR A 22 6.31 2.80 3.62
N GLU A 23 6.54 1.76 4.42
CA GLU A 23 6.36 1.87 5.85
C GLU A 23 7.32 2.89 6.44
N LYS A 24 8.53 2.93 5.90
CA LYS A 24 9.51 3.89 6.35
C LYS A 24 9.04 5.32 6.08
N PHE A 25 8.29 5.52 5.01
CA PHE A 25 7.78 6.84 4.68
C PHE A 25 6.46 7.17 5.35
N GLY A 26 5.99 6.30 6.24
CA GLY A 26 4.79 6.61 6.98
C GLY A 26 3.52 6.00 6.43
N PHE A 27 3.61 5.17 5.41
CA PHE A 27 2.44 4.47 4.91
C PHE A 27 2.07 3.34 5.84
N LYS A 28 0.78 3.06 5.92
CA LYS A 28 0.28 1.97 6.75
C LYS A 28 -0.56 1.03 5.91
N LYS A 29 -0.44 -0.24 6.19
CA LYS A 29 -1.25 -1.24 5.51
C LYS A 29 -2.66 -1.20 6.09
N ILE A 30 -3.63 -0.90 5.25
CA ILE A 30 -5.00 -0.77 5.72
C ILE A 30 -5.91 -1.87 5.20
N SER A 31 -5.48 -2.61 4.19
CA SER A 31 -6.35 -3.61 3.61
C SER A 31 -5.53 -4.58 2.79
N ILE A 32 -6.14 -5.70 2.44
CA ILE A 32 -5.52 -6.72 1.60
C ILE A 32 -6.49 -7.04 0.49
N ARG A 33 -5.99 -7.01 -0.76
CA ARG A 33 -6.78 -7.43 -1.90
C ARG A 33 -6.32 -8.83 -2.28
N LYS A 34 -7.19 -9.81 -2.11
CA LYS A 34 -6.83 -11.20 -2.29
C LYS A 34 -6.64 -11.56 -3.75
N LYS A 35 -5.55 -12.26 -4.04
CA LYS A 35 -5.29 -12.84 -5.35
C LYS A 35 -5.39 -11.84 -6.48
N TYR A 36 -4.93 -10.64 -6.22
CA TYR A 36 -5.02 -9.58 -7.20
C TYR A 36 -4.06 -9.83 -8.36
N TYR A 37 -2.86 -10.36 -8.07
CA TYR A 37 -1.88 -10.65 -9.09
C TYR A 37 -1.61 -12.14 -9.11
N ASN A 38 -2.02 -12.85 -10.14
CA ASN A 38 -1.63 -14.25 -10.33
C ASN A 38 -1.40 -15.01 -9.03
N ASN A 39 -2.42 -15.16 -8.22
CA ASN A 39 -2.35 -15.90 -6.95
C ASN A 39 -1.56 -15.19 -5.86
N GLU A 40 -1.19 -13.95 -6.07
CA GLU A 40 -0.59 -13.14 -5.04
C GLU A 40 -1.62 -12.15 -4.51
N ASP A 41 -1.57 -11.90 -3.23
CA ASP A 41 -2.37 -10.84 -2.67
C ASP A 41 -1.66 -9.51 -2.89
N ALA A 42 -2.43 -8.44 -2.82
CA ALA A 42 -1.87 -7.10 -2.84
C ALA A 42 -2.24 -6.40 -1.55
N TYR A 43 -1.32 -5.65 -0.99
CA TYR A 43 -1.57 -4.88 0.21
C TYR A 43 -1.87 -3.45 -0.19
N ILE A 44 -2.90 -2.88 0.44
CA ILE A 44 -3.26 -1.49 0.20
C ILE A 44 -2.66 -0.67 1.31
N TYR A 45 -1.84 0.30 0.93
CA TYR A 45 -1.18 1.18 1.88
C TYR A 45 -1.75 2.57 1.77
N GLU A 46 -1.78 3.26 2.88
CA GLU A 46 -2.31 4.60 2.95
C GLU A 46 -1.38 5.49 3.75
N LYS A 47 -1.22 6.71 3.30
CA LYS A 47 -0.51 7.71 4.07
C LYS A 47 -1.37 8.95 4.14
N VAL A 48 -1.60 9.43 5.35
CA VAL A 48 -2.35 10.66 5.58
C VAL A 48 -1.37 11.81 5.60
N ILE A 49 -1.67 12.82 4.84
CA ILE A 49 -0.79 13.99 4.71
C ILE A 49 -1.13 15.05 5.73
#